data_0c94215e8ba877cb77135f7bbdf4feb4
#
_entry.id   0c94215e8ba877cb77135f7bbdf4feb4
#
_cell.length_a   1.000
_cell.length_b   1.000
_cell.length_c   1.000
_cell.angle_alpha   90.00
_cell.angle_beta   90.00
_cell.angle_gamma   90.00
#
_symmetry.space_group_name_H-M   'P 1'
#
loop_
_entity.id
_entity.type
_entity.pdbx_description
1 polymer ?
#
loop_
_entity_poly.entity_id
_entity_poly.type
_entity_poly.pdbx_seq_one_letter_code
_entity_poly.pdbx_strand_id
1 'polypeptide(L)'
;MRTSLVYRNRRIYELLMRGLYRTHYAARFTAIDELIPDGVRVLDVCCGPATLYTRCLRDRSIDYTGLDRNAGFVADLIAAGGHGRVWDVRDETPLPAADFVVMQASLYHFLPDAAPVVDRMRAAAGTAVIVTEPIRNLATSEHRVVAALARRCTDAGDGAQAHRFTETTLDALFDRYGSRVTRRARIAGGREKLYVLTP
;
A
#
# COMPACT_ATOMS: atom_id res chain seq x y z
N MET A 1 20.79 1.66 9.43
CA MET A 1 20.33 2.47 8.27
C MET A 1 19.37 3.55 8.76
N ARG A 2 19.47 4.80 8.25
CA ARG A 2 18.64 5.90 8.75
C ARG A 2 17.40 6.03 7.86
N THR A 3 16.24 5.67 8.38
CA THR A 3 14.94 5.93 7.75
C THR A 3 14.78 7.42 7.44
N SER A 4 14.27 7.78 6.27
CA SER A 4 14.01 9.16 5.86
C SER A 4 13.14 9.88 6.90
N LEU A 5 13.40 11.19 7.11
CA LEU A 5 12.62 12.04 8.02
C LEU A 5 11.11 12.03 7.69
N VAL A 6 10.76 11.80 6.42
CA VAL A 6 9.36 11.71 5.95
C VAL A 6 8.66 10.48 6.52
N TYR A 7 9.35 9.34 6.62
CA TYR A 7 8.82 8.12 7.23
C TYR A 7 8.85 8.13 8.77
N ARG A 8 9.49 9.12 9.36
CA ARG A 8 9.54 9.28 10.83
C ARG A 8 8.39 10.11 11.38
N ASN A 9 7.68 10.86 10.53
CA ASN A 9 6.62 11.77 10.97
C ASN A 9 5.41 11.66 10.04
N ARG A 10 4.32 11.09 10.56
CA ARG A 10 3.03 10.93 9.85
C ARG A 10 2.55 12.23 9.20
N ARG A 11 2.64 13.39 9.90
CA ARG A 11 2.15 14.68 9.39
C ARG A 11 2.93 15.14 8.17
N ILE A 12 4.26 14.96 8.17
CA ILE A 12 5.13 15.31 7.03
C ILE A 12 4.81 14.41 5.84
N TYR A 13 4.66 13.10 6.08
CA TYR A 13 4.26 12.14 5.05
C TYR A 13 2.92 12.51 4.41
N GLU A 14 1.88 12.75 5.24
CA GLU A 14 0.55 13.12 4.73
C GLU A 14 0.56 14.45 3.96
N LEU A 15 1.29 15.46 4.42
CA LEU A 15 1.41 16.75 3.73
C LEU A 15 2.04 16.58 2.35
N LEU A 16 3.14 15.81 2.26
CA LEU A 16 3.81 15.52 1.01
C LEU A 16 2.88 14.79 0.03
N MET A 17 2.18 13.77 0.51
CA MET A 17 1.27 12.97 -0.31
C MET A 17 0.05 13.80 -0.77
N ARG A 18 -0.50 14.66 0.09
CA ARG A 18 -1.57 15.60 -0.31
C ARG A 18 -1.09 16.56 -1.39
N GLY A 19 0.12 17.09 -1.27
CA GLY A 19 0.73 17.93 -2.31
C GLY A 19 0.89 17.19 -3.64
N LEU A 20 1.31 15.94 -3.60
CA LEU A 20 1.53 15.09 -4.77
C LEU A 20 0.23 14.71 -5.49
N TYR A 21 -0.79 14.29 -4.74
CA TYR A 21 -2.07 13.83 -5.28
C TYR A 21 -3.11 14.94 -5.42
N ARG A 22 -2.91 16.09 -4.79
CA ARG A 22 -3.82 17.24 -4.83
C ARG A 22 -5.28 16.83 -4.55
N THR A 23 -6.20 17.14 -5.46
CA THR A 23 -7.63 16.80 -5.35
C THR A 23 -7.91 15.30 -5.38
N HIS A 24 -6.98 14.47 -5.88
CA HIS A 24 -7.15 13.02 -6.01
C HIS A 24 -6.65 12.23 -4.79
N TYR A 25 -6.15 12.90 -3.74
CA TYR A 25 -5.58 12.21 -2.58
C TYR A 25 -6.60 11.30 -1.87
N ALA A 26 -7.82 11.78 -1.67
CA ALA A 26 -8.87 10.99 -1.02
C ALA A 26 -9.30 9.79 -1.88
N ALA A 27 -9.38 9.96 -3.20
CA ALA A 27 -9.82 8.91 -4.13
C ALA A 27 -8.97 7.63 -4.08
N ARG A 28 -7.73 7.69 -3.57
CA ARG A 28 -6.88 6.52 -3.33
C ARG A 28 -7.51 5.55 -2.34
N PHE A 29 -8.09 6.10 -1.28
CA PHE A 29 -8.66 5.34 -0.16
C PHE A 29 -10.11 4.97 -0.43
N THR A 30 -10.89 5.90 -0.98
CA THR A 30 -12.28 5.66 -1.35
C THR A 30 -12.43 4.50 -2.33
N ALA A 31 -11.52 4.38 -3.31
CA ALA A 31 -11.55 3.28 -4.27
C ALA A 31 -11.34 1.89 -3.65
N ILE A 32 -10.68 1.81 -2.49
CA ILE A 32 -10.51 0.56 -1.72
C ILE A 32 -11.71 0.37 -0.79
N ASP A 33 -12.12 1.43 -0.10
CA ASP A 33 -13.24 1.44 0.84
C ASP A 33 -14.54 0.93 0.21
N GLU A 34 -14.84 1.36 -1.03
CA GLU A 34 -16.00 0.91 -1.81
C GLU A 34 -16.01 -0.60 -2.14
N LEU A 35 -14.88 -1.29 -1.99
CA LEU A 35 -14.75 -2.73 -2.24
C LEU A 35 -14.88 -3.59 -1.00
N ILE A 36 -14.81 -2.99 0.18
CA ILE A 36 -14.81 -3.67 1.46
C ILE A 36 -16.18 -3.51 2.12
N PRO A 37 -16.98 -4.57 2.29
CA PRO A 37 -18.26 -4.51 3.02
C PRO A 37 -18.02 -4.36 4.52
N ASP A 38 -19.07 -4.04 5.26
CA ASP A 38 -19.06 -4.08 6.72
C ASP A 38 -19.09 -5.53 7.24
N GLY A 39 -18.67 -5.73 8.48
CA GLY A 39 -18.70 -7.03 9.18
C GLY A 39 -17.55 -7.97 8.79
N VAL A 40 -16.51 -7.47 8.13
CA VAL A 40 -15.37 -8.29 7.66
C VAL A 40 -14.08 -7.96 8.39
N ARG A 41 -13.12 -8.92 8.29
CA ARG A 41 -11.74 -8.74 8.75
C ARG A 41 -10.89 -8.22 7.60
N VAL A 42 -10.15 -7.14 7.86
CA VAL A 42 -9.23 -6.52 6.90
C VAL A 42 -7.80 -6.58 7.43
N LEU A 43 -6.90 -7.14 6.64
CA LEU A 43 -5.45 -7.10 6.87
C LEU A 43 -4.81 -6.10 5.91
N ASP A 44 -4.24 -5.02 6.43
CA ASP A 44 -3.51 -4.02 5.63
C ASP A 44 -2.00 -4.26 5.77
N VAL A 45 -1.39 -4.77 4.71
CA VAL A 45 0.01 -5.15 4.66
C VAL A 45 0.86 -3.97 4.20
N CYS A 46 1.88 -3.61 4.98
CA CYS A 46 2.63 -2.36 4.84
C CYS A 46 1.72 -1.13 4.98
N CYS A 47 0.90 -1.11 6.03
CA CYS A 47 -0.16 -0.13 6.25
C CYS A 47 0.34 1.32 6.38
N GLY A 48 1.66 1.52 6.59
CA GLY A 48 2.25 2.83 6.79
C GLY A 48 1.55 3.60 7.92
N PRO A 49 1.22 4.89 7.73
CA PRO A 49 0.51 5.70 8.73
C PRO A 49 -0.97 5.32 8.89
N ALA A 50 -1.40 4.17 8.39
CA ALA A 50 -2.76 3.64 8.45
C ALA A 50 -3.84 4.64 7.99
N THR A 51 -3.57 5.33 6.89
CA THR A 51 -4.46 6.37 6.38
C THR A 51 -5.77 5.80 5.87
N LEU A 52 -5.78 4.60 5.30
CA LEU A 52 -7.02 3.89 4.91
C LEU A 52 -7.92 3.71 6.13
N TYR A 53 -7.37 3.16 7.22
CA TYR A 53 -8.10 2.97 8.47
C TYR A 53 -8.66 4.28 9.00
N THR A 54 -7.80 5.26 9.25
CA THR A 54 -8.19 6.51 9.93
C THR A 54 -9.14 7.40 9.14
N ARG A 55 -9.21 7.25 7.82
CA ARG A 55 -10.07 8.06 6.95
C ARG A 55 -11.36 7.38 6.54
N CYS A 56 -11.34 6.05 6.38
CA CYS A 56 -12.43 5.33 5.77
C CYS A 56 -13.02 4.22 6.66
N LEU A 57 -12.17 3.45 7.34
CA LEU A 57 -12.61 2.20 7.96
C LEU A 57 -12.87 2.29 9.47
N ARG A 58 -12.30 3.28 10.17
CA ARG A 58 -12.34 3.36 11.64
C ARG A 58 -13.74 3.40 12.22
N ASP A 59 -14.65 4.11 11.57
CA ASP A 59 -16.01 4.33 12.05
C ASP A 59 -17.01 3.32 11.43
N ARG A 60 -16.48 2.30 10.75
CA ARG A 60 -17.24 1.18 10.15
C ARG A 60 -17.15 -0.07 11.01
N SER A 61 -18.08 -1.00 10.84
CA SER A 61 -18.05 -2.32 11.50
C SER A 61 -17.04 -3.25 10.82
N ILE A 62 -15.75 -2.96 10.99
CA ILE A 62 -14.64 -3.69 10.36
C ILE A 62 -13.59 -4.04 11.43
N ASP A 63 -13.18 -5.32 11.47
CA ASP A 63 -12.02 -5.76 12.26
C ASP A 63 -10.75 -5.53 11.45
N TYR A 64 -10.09 -4.39 11.71
CA TYR A 64 -8.91 -3.98 10.96
C TYR A 64 -7.61 -4.30 11.71
N THR A 65 -6.69 -4.97 11.02
CA THR A 65 -5.32 -5.20 11.47
C THR A 65 -4.32 -4.64 10.45
N GLY A 66 -3.44 -3.76 10.91
CA GLY A 66 -2.34 -3.20 10.10
C GLY A 66 -1.01 -3.84 10.44
N LEU A 67 -0.25 -4.24 9.43
CA LEU A 67 1.12 -4.71 9.55
C LEU A 67 2.08 -3.70 8.94
N ASP A 68 3.10 -3.27 9.69
CA ASP A 68 4.17 -2.44 9.16
C ASP A 68 5.48 -2.70 9.93
N ARG A 69 6.62 -2.56 9.26
CA ARG A 69 7.92 -2.69 9.93
C ARG A 69 8.28 -1.45 10.77
N ASN A 70 7.63 -0.31 10.53
CA ASN A 70 7.82 0.90 11.29
C ASN A 70 6.98 0.90 12.57
N ALA A 71 7.64 0.64 13.70
CA ALA A 71 6.99 0.61 15.01
C ALA A 71 6.26 1.92 15.37
N GLY A 72 6.70 3.07 14.86
CA GLY A 72 6.02 4.36 15.06
C GLY A 72 4.66 4.41 14.37
N PHE A 73 4.55 3.92 13.14
CA PHE A 73 3.27 3.83 12.43
C PHE A 73 2.32 2.83 13.09
N VAL A 74 2.86 1.71 13.57
CA VAL A 74 2.08 0.72 14.33
C VAL A 74 1.54 1.32 15.63
N ALA A 75 2.37 2.06 16.37
CA ALA A 75 1.95 2.75 17.59
C ALA A 75 0.86 3.81 17.31
N ASP A 76 1.00 4.58 16.23
CA ASP A 76 0.00 5.56 15.80
C ASP A 76 -1.34 4.89 15.43
N LEU A 77 -1.30 3.73 14.76
CA LEU A 77 -2.50 2.94 14.43
C LEU A 77 -3.21 2.46 15.70
N ILE A 78 -2.46 1.89 16.65
CA ILE A 78 -3.02 1.42 17.93
C ILE A 78 -3.64 2.59 18.70
N ALA A 79 -2.96 3.73 18.77
CA ALA A 79 -3.49 4.94 19.39
C ALA A 79 -4.76 5.47 18.70
N ALA A 80 -4.95 5.19 17.43
CA ALA A 80 -6.16 5.52 16.67
C ALA A 80 -7.30 4.49 16.84
N GLY A 81 -7.09 3.42 17.63
CA GLY A 81 -8.10 2.39 17.94
C GLY A 81 -8.07 1.16 17.03
N GLY A 82 -7.11 1.04 16.11
CA GLY A 82 -6.94 -0.13 15.28
C GLY A 82 -6.01 -1.18 15.90
N HIS A 83 -6.01 -2.40 15.37
CA HIS A 83 -5.04 -3.42 15.72
C HIS A 83 -3.80 -3.29 14.85
N GLY A 84 -2.60 -3.27 15.47
CA GLY A 84 -1.33 -3.11 14.77
C GLY A 84 -0.29 -4.11 15.22
N ARG A 85 0.54 -4.58 14.29
CA ARG A 85 1.71 -5.43 14.59
C ARG A 85 2.93 -4.95 13.82
N VAL A 86 4.07 -4.87 14.52
CA VAL A 86 5.36 -4.69 13.85
C VAL A 86 5.71 -5.97 13.12
N TRP A 87 5.83 -5.88 11.78
CA TRP A 87 5.98 -7.03 10.91
C TRP A 87 6.78 -6.69 9.67
N ASP A 88 7.83 -7.46 9.39
CA ASP A 88 8.48 -7.40 8.09
C ASP A 88 7.87 -8.45 7.16
N VAL A 89 7.30 -8.00 6.05
CA VAL A 89 6.69 -8.88 5.04
C VAL A 89 7.74 -9.80 4.39
N ARG A 90 9.04 -9.50 4.52
CA ARG A 90 10.11 -10.39 4.04
C ARG A 90 10.31 -11.62 4.91
N ASP A 91 9.82 -11.59 6.16
CA ASP A 91 9.85 -12.77 7.01
C ASP A 91 8.97 -13.87 6.39
N GLU A 92 9.44 -15.11 6.42
CA GLU A 92 8.74 -16.26 5.82
C GLU A 92 7.48 -16.67 6.59
N THR A 93 7.23 -16.07 7.74
CA THR A 93 6.06 -16.34 8.57
C THR A 93 4.78 -16.06 7.78
N PRO A 94 3.79 -16.97 7.78
CA PRO A 94 2.52 -16.76 7.11
C PRO A 94 1.80 -15.50 7.60
N LEU A 95 1.20 -14.75 6.69
CA LEU A 95 0.38 -13.60 7.06
C LEU A 95 -0.87 -14.05 7.82
N PRO A 96 -1.36 -13.27 8.80
CA PRO A 96 -2.62 -13.53 9.46
C PRO A 96 -3.78 -13.64 8.47
N ALA A 97 -4.65 -14.62 8.66
CA ALA A 97 -5.82 -14.80 7.81
C ALA A 97 -6.84 -13.67 8.03
N ALA A 98 -7.38 -13.14 6.93
CA ALA A 98 -8.44 -12.12 6.92
C ALA A 98 -9.37 -12.34 5.73
N ASP A 99 -10.52 -11.69 5.74
CA ASP A 99 -11.44 -11.78 4.61
C ASP A 99 -10.92 -10.96 3.41
N PHE A 100 -10.40 -9.76 3.68
CA PHE A 100 -9.73 -8.91 2.71
C PHE A 100 -8.28 -8.64 3.12
N VAL A 101 -7.37 -8.81 2.17
CA VAL A 101 -5.95 -8.46 2.36
C VAL A 101 -5.60 -7.31 1.42
N VAL A 102 -5.12 -6.20 1.98
CA VAL A 102 -4.88 -4.95 1.24
C VAL A 102 -3.39 -4.61 1.26
N MET A 103 -2.86 -4.07 0.17
CA MET A 103 -1.56 -3.40 0.12
C MET A 103 -1.64 -2.15 -0.74
N GLN A 104 -1.14 -1.02 -0.21
CA GLN A 104 -1.20 0.27 -0.88
C GLN A 104 0.19 0.85 -1.09
N ALA A 105 0.56 1.14 -2.35
CA ALA A 105 1.78 1.85 -2.73
C ALA A 105 3.05 1.33 -2.06
N SER A 106 3.14 0.01 -1.87
CA SER A 106 4.23 -0.66 -1.14
C SER A 106 4.82 -1.85 -1.88
N LEU A 107 4.13 -2.37 -2.92
CA LEU A 107 4.56 -3.57 -3.64
C LEU A 107 5.90 -3.35 -4.36
N TYR A 108 6.21 -2.13 -4.78
CA TYR A 108 7.48 -1.79 -5.43
C TYR A 108 8.72 -2.05 -4.55
N HIS A 109 8.56 -2.12 -3.22
CA HIS A 109 9.66 -2.45 -2.29
C HIS A 109 10.17 -3.89 -2.46
N PHE A 110 9.40 -4.74 -3.12
CA PHE A 110 9.69 -6.15 -3.35
C PHE A 110 10.20 -6.44 -4.77
N LEU A 111 10.45 -5.40 -5.57
CA LEU A 111 11.09 -5.57 -6.87
C LEU A 111 12.54 -6.08 -6.72
N PRO A 112 13.05 -6.91 -7.67
CA PRO A 112 12.43 -7.23 -8.95
C PRO A 112 11.38 -8.34 -8.90
N ASP A 113 11.24 -9.10 -7.81
CA ASP A 113 10.31 -10.23 -7.70
C ASP A 113 9.25 -9.98 -6.61
N ALA A 114 8.17 -9.31 -7.00
CA ALA A 114 7.05 -8.99 -6.10
C ALA A 114 5.96 -10.09 -6.06
N ALA A 115 6.02 -11.08 -6.94
CA ALA A 115 5.01 -12.12 -7.02
C ALA A 115 4.88 -12.94 -5.72
N PRO A 116 5.95 -13.37 -5.03
CA PRO A 116 5.83 -14.11 -3.78
C PRO A 116 5.04 -13.37 -2.70
N VAL A 117 5.12 -12.04 -2.67
CA VAL A 117 4.34 -11.22 -1.72
C VAL A 117 2.86 -11.29 -2.06
N VAL A 118 2.50 -11.14 -3.35
CA VAL A 118 1.11 -11.27 -3.80
C VAL A 118 0.57 -12.66 -3.52
N ASP A 119 1.37 -13.72 -3.73
CA ASP A 119 0.99 -15.11 -3.45
C ASP A 119 0.72 -15.33 -1.95
N ARG A 120 1.54 -14.76 -1.07
CA ARG A 120 1.32 -14.82 0.39
C ARG A 120 0.07 -14.04 0.81
N MET A 121 -0.19 -12.88 0.21
CA MET A 121 -1.42 -12.14 0.45
C MET A 121 -2.64 -12.95 0.04
N ARG A 122 -2.57 -13.64 -1.11
CA ARG A 122 -3.65 -14.50 -1.59
C ARG A 122 -3.88 -15.69 -0.66
N ALA A 123 -2.81 -16.31 -0.17
CA ALA A 123 -2.91 -17.41 0.79
C ALA A 123 -3.55 -17.01 2.13
N ALA A 124 -3.48 -15.72 2.50
CA ALA A 124 -4.07 -15.17 3.72
C ALA A 124 -5.50 -14.64 3.53
N ALA A 125 -5.92 -14.38 2.29
CA ALA A 125 -7.21 -13.81 1.98
C ALA A 125 -8.31 -14.88 1.91
N GLY A 126 -9.44 -14.63 2.56
CA GLY A 126 -10.64 -15.49 2.45
C GLY A 126 -11.57 -15.09 1.30
N THR A 127 -11.57 -13.81 0.92
CA THR A 127 -12.48 -13.25 -0.08
C THR A 127 -11.73 -12.58 -1.23
N ALA A 128 -10.86 -11.62 -0.92
CA ALA A 128 -10.12 -10.89 -1.96
C ALA A 128 -8.81 -10.31 -1.46
N VAL A 129 -7.87 -10.15 -2.40
CA VAL A 129 -6.70 -9.30 -2.27
C VAL A 129 -6.92 -8.02 -3.06
N ILE A 130 -6.64 -6.87 -2.46
CA ILE A 130 -6.71 -5.56 -3.10
C ILE A 130 -5.32 -4.94 -3.09
N VAL A 131 -4.77 -4.69 -4.27
CA VAL A 131 -3.47 -4.02 -4.42
C VAL A 131 -3.66 -2.72 -5.17
N THR A 132 -3.12 -1.62 -4.63
CA THR A 132 -2.99 -0.36 -5.37
C THR A 132 -1.53 0.05 -5.44
N GLU A 133 -1.07 0.44 -6.63
CA GLU A 133 0.33 0.81 -6.84
C GLU A 133 0.45 2.03 -7.76
N PRO A 134 1.31 3.00 -7.43
CA PRO A 134 1.59 4.13 -8.30
C PRO A 134 2.20 3.68 -9.63
N ILE A 135 1.58 4.15 -10.73
CA ILE A 135 2.06 3.94 -12.11
C ILE A 135 2.63 5.22 -12.73
N ARG A 136 2.39 6.37 -12.08
CA ARG A 136 2.99 7.67 -12.42
C ARG A 136 3.72 8.21 -11.21
N ASN A 137 5.03 8.10 -11.22
CA ASN A 137 5.89 8.50 -10.11
C ASN A 137 6.63 9.80 -10.41
N LEU A 138 6.74 10.69 -9.42
CA LEU A 138 7.65 11.85 -9.50
C LEU A 138 9.13 11.42 -9.54
N ALA A 139 9.45 10.24 -9.02
CA ALA A 139 10.81 9.70 -9.09
C ALA A 139 11.26 9.38 -10.52
N THR A 140 10.32 9.21 -11.47
CA THR A 140 10.55 9.04 -12.91
C THR A 140 10.28 10.33 -13.69
N SER A 141 10.05 11.48 -13.02
CA SER A 141 9.85 12.78 -13.64
C SER A 141 11.09 13.17 -14.47
N GLU A 142 10.87 13.78 -15.61
CA GLU A 142 11.93 14.35 -16.47
C GLU A 142 12.71 15.48 -15.75
N HIS A 143 12.15 16.07 -14.69
CA HIS A 143 12.83 17.03 -13.84
C HIS A 143 13.73 16.35 -12.82
N ARG A 144 15.02 16.26 -13.11
CA ARG A 144 16.05 15.57 -12.29
C ARG A 144 16.03 15.96 -10.80
N VAL A 145 15.76 17.23 -10.49
CA VAL A 145 15.71 17.75 -9.11
C VAL A 145 14.50 17.20 -8.37
N VAL A 146 13.32 17.20 -9.02
CA VAL A 146 12.07 16.66 -8.44
C VAL A 146 12.20 15.15 -8.23
N ALA A 147 12.78 14.45 -9.20
CA ALA A 147 13.03 13.01 -9.10
C ALA A 147 14.03 12.66 -7.98
N ALA A 148 15.11 13.45 -7.80
CA ALA A 148 16.08 13.24 -6.74
C ALA A 148 15.49 13.50 -5.35
N LEU A 149 14.69 14.55 -5.20
CA LEU A 149 13.99 14.88 -3.96
C LEU A 149 12.96 13.82 -3.62
N ALA A 150 12.16 13.38 -4.60
CA ALA A 150 11.17 12.33 -4.43
C ALA A 150 11.82 11.00 -3.97
N ARG A 151 12.94 10.59 -4.61
CA ARG A 151 13.69 9.39 -4.19
C ARG A 151 14.16 9.48 -2.74
N ARG A 152 14.69 10.65 -2.33
CA ARG A 152 15.18 10.87 -0.96
C ARG A 152 14.05 10.86 0.07
N CYS A 153 12.87 11.37 -0.32
CA CYS A 153 11.70 11.44 0.55
C CYS A 153 10.96 10.08 0.68
N THR A 154 11.12 9.17 -0.29
CA THR A 154 10.44 7.87 -0.31
C THR A 154 11.34 6.70 0.08
N ASP A 155 12.52 6.95 0.67
CA ASP A 155 13.40 5.92 1.19
C ASP A 155 12.91 5.43 2.56
N ALA A 156 12.39 4.21 2.58
CA ALA A 156 11.94 3.53 3.80
C ALA A 156 13.11 2.96 4.64
N GLY A 157 14.35 3.25 4.27
CA GLY A 157 15.55 2.75 4.96
C GLY A 157 16.23 1.57 4.27
N ASP A 158 15.74 1.14 3.10
CA ASP A 158 16.34 0.07 2.28
C ASP A 158 17.27 0.60 1.19
N GLY A 159 17.62 1.88 1.24
CA GLY A 159 18.30 2.62 0.18
C GLY A 159 17.30 3.18 -0.83
N ALA A 160 17.73 4.25 -1.54
CA ALA A 160 16.89 4.86 -2.57
C ALA A 160 16.58 3.83 -3.67
N GLN A 161 15.41 3.19 -3.59
CA GLN A 161 15.01 2.21 -4.59
C GLN A 161 14.85 2.91 -5.95
N ALA A 162 15.73 2.57 -6.88
CA ALA A 162 15.69 3.09 -8.24
C ALA A 162 14.52 2.52 -9.04
N HIS A 163 14.00 1.37 -8.60
CA HIS A 163 12.96 0.64 -9.33
C HIS A 163 11.55 1.01 -8.84
N ARG A 164 10.69 1.29 -9.79
CA ARG A 164 9.27 1.54 -9.59
C ARG A 164 8.49 0.83 -10.69
N PHE A 165 7.27 0.46 -10.39
CA PHE A 165 6.39 -0.04 -11.44
C PHE A 165 6.07 1.07 -12.44
N THR A 166 6.07 0.70 -13.71
CA THR A 166 5.29 1.35 -14.77
C THR A 166 3.95 0.63 -14.89
N GLU A 167 2.98 1.21 -15.58
CA GLU A 167 1.72 0.50 -15.82
C GLU A 167 1.95 -0.84 -16.51
N THR A 168 2.81 -0.87 -17.54
CA THR A 168 3.13 -2.08 -18.28
C THR A 168 3.75 -3.17 -17.42
N THR A 169 4.73 -2.83 -16.58
CA THR A 169 5.38 -3.83 -15.72
C THR A 169 4.48 -4.31 -14.59
N LEU A 170 3.58 -3.45 -14.11
CA LEU A 170 2.58 -3.83 -13.13
C LEU A 170 1.51 -4.74 -13.74
N ASP A 171 1.03 -4.43 -14.96
CA ASP A 171 0.12 -5.30 -15.70
C ASP A 171 0.74 -6.67 -15.95
N ALA A 172 1.99 -6.72 -16.38
CA ALA A 172 2.70 -7.97 -16.63
C ALA A 172 2.82 -8.85 -15.37
N LEU A 173 2.99 -8.23 -14.19
CA LEU A 173 2.95 -8.97 -12.92
C LEU A 173 1.57 -9.59 -12.69
N PHE A 174 0.50 -8.80 -12.82
CA PHE A 174 -0.86 -9.28 -12.54
C PHE A 174 -1.44 -10.16 -13.64
N ASP A 175 -0.93 -10.12 -14.88
CA ASP A 175 -1.30 -11.05 -15.96
C ASP A 175 -0.95 -12.51 -15.63
N ARG A 176 0.06 -12.74 -14.79
CA ARG A 176 0.43 -14.08 -14.30
C ARG A 176 -0.71 -14.77 -13.52
N TYR A 177 -1.64 -13.99 -12.97
CA TYR A 177 -2.76 -14.49 -12.18
C TYR A 177 -4.02 -14.79 -13.00
N GLY A 178 -4.04 -14.42 -14.28
CA GLY A 178 -5.09 -14.77 -15.23
C GLY A 178 -6.50 -14.41 -14.74
N SER A 179 -7.41 -15.38 -14.74
CA SER A 179 -8.80 -15.21 -14.31
C SER A 179 -8.99 -14.88 -12.82
N ARG A 180 -7.95 -15.04 -12.02
CA ARG A 180 -8.01 -14.63 -10.61
C ARG A 180 -8.04 -13.12 -10.43
N VAL A 181 -7.58 -12.34 -11.40
CA VAL A 181 -7.73 -10.88 -11.42
C VAL A 181 -9.15 -10.54 -11.87
N THR A 182 -9.99 -10.18 -10.92
CA THR A 182 -11.42 -9.89 -11.15
C THR A 182 -11.68 -8.43 -11.49
N ARG A 183 -10.77 -7.52 -11.12
CA ARG A 183 -10.88 -6.09 -11.42
C ARG A 183 -9.52 -5.47 -11.65
N ARG A 184 -9.47 -4.57 -12.64
CA ARG A 184 -8.35 -3.64 -12.89
C ARG A 184 -8.92 -2.26 -13.15
N ALA A 185 -8.40 -1.25 -12.47
CA ALA A 185 -8.87 0.13 -12.66
C ALA A 185 -7.74 1.14 -12.42
N ARG A 186 -7.71 2.21 -13.19
CA ARG A 186 -6.92 3.39 -12.84
C ARG A 186 -7.71 4.21 -11.82
N ILE A 187 -7.05 4.60 -10.74
CA ILE A 187 -7.62 5.39 -9.65
C ILE A 187 -6.78 6.65 -9.41
N ALA A 188 -7.22 7.50 -8.50
CA ALA A 188 -6.50 8.70 -8.09
C ALA A 188 -6.08 9.60 -9.29
N GLY A 189 -7.03 9.87 -10.21
CA GLY A 189 -6.74 10.66 -11.40
C GLY A 189 -5.78 9.99 -12.39
N GLY A 190 -5.77 8.65 -12.43
CA GLY A 190 -4.89 7.85 -13.29
C GLY A 190 -3.43 7.80 -12.82
N ARG A 191 -3.16 8.13 -11.57
CA ARG A 191 -1.81 8.07 -10.98
C ARG A 191 -1.48 6.72 -10.39
N GLU A 192 -2.50 5.96 -9.97
CA GLU A 192 -2.37 4.62 -9.41
C GLU A 192 -3.25 3.64 -10.19
N LYS A 193 -2.88 2.39 -10.11
CA LYS A 193 -3.67 1.27 -10.65
C LYS A 193 -4.05 0.33 -9.51
N LEU A 194 -5.31 -0.06 -9.52
CA LEU A 194 -5.94 -0.96 -8.57
C LEU A 194 -6.15 -2.31 -9.22
N TYR A 195 -5.86 -3.37 -8.48
CA TYR A 195 -6.15 -4.76 -8.82
C TYR A 195 -6.91 -5.42 -7.69
N VAL A 196 -7.91 -6.23 -8.04
CA VAL A 196 -8.61 -7.13 -7.13
C VAL A 196 -8.39 -8.55 -7.61
N LEU A 197 -7.96 -9.43 -6.70
CA LEU A 197 -7.72 -10.85 -7.00
C LEU A 197 -8.54 -11.71 -6.04
N THR A 198 -8.98 -12.85 -6.53
CA THR A 198 -9.48 -13.94 -5.69
C THR A 198 -8.31 -14.69 -5.02
N PRO A 199 -8.54 -15.35 -3.89
CA PRO A 199 -7.59 -16.23 -3.23
C PRO A 199 -6.96 -17.29 -4.13
#